data_b149a76e9f39a9be5e83ff458a0cce39
#
_entry.id   b149a76e9f39a9be5e83ff458a0cce39
#
_cell.length_a   1.000
_cell.length_b   1.000
_cell.length_c   1.000
_cell.angle_alpha   90.00
_cell.angle_beta   90.00
_cell.angle_gamma   90.00
#
_symmetry.space_group_name_H-M   'P 1'
#
loop_
_entity.id
_entity.type
_entity.pdbx_description
1 polymer ?
#
loop_
_entity_poly.entity_id
_entity_poly.type
_entity_poly.pdbx_seq_one_letter_code
_entity_poly.pdbx_strand_id
1 'polypeptide(L)'
;MKIFLKPCPVCYGHTAAMFTEEGAKVVRCVNCGCACAAQATEEAAADAWNKRKTLGDRRYTKIKYSDKGVYIAYQQGAGFVNEYTAKCTEEPAPNFLEALKDLRQFVIEMCELPEDYIDRITVKSVSLNYGGEADTMGATISASMELYNSNAPLNINTPNKPEMPYNPDQEWDEKTCLTEECVFAIRKLVLVAEEYLSGVRQQTFLFEAEKNSDQGETVPPKVA
;
A
#
# COMPACT_ATOMS: atom_id res chain seq x y z
N MET A 1 -8.90 1.82 -33.37
CA MET A 1 -7.70 1.44 -32.55
C MET A 1 -8.18 1.31 -31.11
N LYS A 2 -7.90 0.18 -30.43
CA LYS A 2 -8.29 0.06 -29.01
C LYS A 2 -7.30 0.88 -28.19
N ILE A 3 -7.78 1.87 -27.47
CA ILE A 3 -6.96 2.70 -26.56
C ILE A 3 -6.82 1.92 -25.24
N PHE A 4 -5.58 1.64 -24.86
CA PHE A 4 -5.27 0.99 -23.60
C PHE A 4 -5.00 2.05 -22.51
N LEU A 5 -5.68 1.92 -21.37
CA LEU A 5 -5.46 2.76 -20.19
C LEU A 5 -4.83 1.92 -19.10
N LYS A 6 -3.67 2.34 -18.59
CA LYS A 6 -3.05 1.74 -17.41
C LYS A 6 -3.93 1.93 -16.18
N PRO A 7 -3.76 1.10 -15.15
CA PRO A 7 -4.42 1.29 -13.85
C PRO A 7 -4.22 2.70 -13.32
N CYS A 8 -5.13 3.14 -12.48
CA CYS A 8 -5.04 4.45 -11.86
C CYS A 8 -3.74 4.60 -11.04
N PRO A 9 -2.92 5.62 -11.28
CA PRO A 9 -1.67 5.79 -10.54
C PRO A 9 -1.87 6.18 -9.07
N VAL A 10 -3.09 6.50 -8.65
CA VAL A 10 -3.41 6.91 -7.28
C VAL A 10 -4.03 5.77 -6.49
N CYS A 11 -5.11 5.15 -6.98
CA CYS A 11 -5.78 4.05 -6.27
C CYS A 11 -5.50 2.68 -6.89
N TYR A 12 -4.73 2.63 -7.98
CA TYR A 12 -4.36 1.42 -8.74
C TYR A 12 -5.56 0.62 -9.29
N GLY A 13 -6.78 1.14 -9.15
CA GLY A 13 -7.97 0.50 -9.72
C GLY A 13 -7.95 0.53 -11.26
N HIS A 14 -8.46 -0.53 -11.89
CA HIS A 14 -8.57 -0.66 -13.34
C HIS A 14 -9.79 0.10 -13.93
N THR A 15 -10.36 1.03 -13.18
CA THR A 15 -11.58 1.78 -13.49
C THR A 15 -11.31 3.13 -14.17
N ALA A 16 -10.19 3.28 -14.87
CA ALA A 16 -9.93 4.47 -15.66
C ALA A 16 -10.84 4.52 -16.90
N ALA A 17 -11.51 5.63 -17.11
CA ALA A 17 -12.38 5.85 -18.25
C ALA A 17 -12.09 7.18 -18.94
N MET A 18 -12.35 7.22 -20.26
CA MET A 18 -12.25 8.43 -21.08
C MET A 18 -13.53 9.26 -20.97
N PHE A 19 -13.40 10.54 -20.72
CA PHE A 19 -14.48 11.51 -20.68
C PHE A 19 -14.24 12.63 -21.70
N THR A 20 -15.33 13.27 -22.13
CA THR A 20 -15.26 14.48 -22.96
C THR A 20 -15.82 15.63 -22.11
N GLU A 21 -15.00 16.60 -21.80
CA GLU A 21 -15.33 17.77 -21.00
C GLU A 21 -15.03 19.03 -21.82
N GLU A 22 -16.05 19.84 -22.11
CA GLU A 22 -15.92 21.08 -22.91
C GLU A 22 -15.16 20.91 -24.24
N GLY A 23 -15.34 19.77 -24.90
CA GLY A 23 -14.67 19.42 -26.18
C GLY A 23 -13.26 18.83 -26.03
N ALA A 24 -12.69 18.82 -24.84
CA ALA A 24 -11.41 18.18 -24.57
C ALA A 24 -11.60 16.75 -24.04
N LYS A 25 -10.58 15.92 -24.21
CA LYS A 25 -10.55 14.54 -23.74
C LYS A 25 -9.79 14.44 -22.42
N VAL A 26 -10.40 13.79 -21.45
CA VAL A 26 -9.85 13.59 -20.09
C VAL A 26 -9.97 12.13 -19.71
N VAL A 27 -8.89 11.52 -19.23
CA VAL A 27 -8.98 10.21 -18.56
C VAL A 27 -9.13 10.45 -17.07
N ARG A 28 -10.18 9.85 -16.48
CA ARG A 28 -10.47 9.94 -15.05
C ARG A 28 -10.65 8.55 -14.46
N CYS A 29 -10.14 8.35 -13.28
CA CYS A 29 -10.46 7.16 -12.50
C CYS A 29 -11.84 7.29 -11.88
N VAL A 30 -12.73 6.35 -12.19
CA VAL A 30 -14.09 6.33 -11.65
C VAL A 30 -14.08 6.07 -10.14
N ASN A 31 -13.08 5.35 -9.64
CA ASN A 31 -13.00 4.95 -8.23
C ASN A 31 -12.55 6.10 -7.30
N CYS A 32 -11.47 6.81 -7.65
CA CYS A 32 -10.91 7.87 -6.79
C CYS A 32 -11.02 9.28 -7.36
N GLY A 33 -11.60 9.44 -8.56
CA GLY A 33 -11.82 10.74 -9.20
C GLY A 33 -10.57 11.42 -9.76
N CYS A 34 -9.36 10.87 -9.57
CA CYS A 34 -8.16 11.49 -10.12
C CYS A 34 -8.20 11.50 -11.66
N ALA A 35 -7.76 12.60 -12.28
CA ALA A 35 -7.83 12.81 -13.72
C ALA A 35 -6.47 13.24 -14.29
N CYS A 36 -6.24 12.99 -15.60
CA CYS A 36 -5.14 13.64 -16.33
C CYS A 36 -5.54 15.06 -16.74
N ALA A 37 -4.57 15.85 -17.21
CA ALA A 37 -4.87 17.13 -17.83
C ALA A 37 -5.68 16.92 -19.12
N ALA A 38 -6.59 17.86 -19.41
CA ALA A 38 -7.41 17.84 -20.62
C ALA A 38 -6.52 17.89 -21.88
N GLN A 39 -6.87 17.08 -22.88
CA GLN A 39 -6.13 16.91 -24.13
C GLN A 39 -7.07 17.09 -25.34
N ALA A 40 -6.49 17.40 -26.49
CA ALA A 40 -7.28 17.60 -27.70
C ALA A 40 -7.80 16.27 -28.32
N THR A 41 -7.09 15.16 -28.10
CA THR A 41 -7.45 13.85 -28.67
C THR A 41 -7.47 12.77 -27.62
N GLU A 42 -8.14 11.64 -27.92
CA GLU A 42 -8.22 10.47 -27.04
C GLU A 42 -6.85 9.82 -26.86
N GLU A 43 -6.06 9.75 -27.91
CA GLU A 43 -4.70 9.20 -27.87
C GLU A 43 -3.80 10.06 -26.97
N ALA A 44 -3.87 11.38 -27.10
CA ALA A 44 -3.08 12.29 -26.25
C ALA A 44 -3.51 12.21 -24.77
N ALA A 45 -4.82 12.05 -24.50
CA ALA A 45 -5.32 11.87 -23.14
C ALA A 45 -4.89 10.52 -22.54
N ALA A 46 -4.95 9.46 -23.33
CA ALA A 46 -4.45 8.13 -22.91
C ALA A 46 -2.94 8.14 -22.67
N ASP A 47 -2.19 8.80 -23.55
CA ASP A 47 -0.74 8.98 -23.39
C ASP A 47 -0.41 9.79 -22.13
N ALA A 48 -1.11 10.90 -21.89
CA ALA A 48 -0.95 11.72 -20.70
C ALA A 48 -1.28 10.92 -19.44
N TRP A 49 -2.34 10.10 -19.47
CA TRP A 49 -2.69 9.18 -18.40
C TRP A 49 -1.62 8.14 -18.17
N ASN A 50 -1.18 7.45 -19.20
CA ASN A 50 -0.23 6.35 -19.14
C ASN A 50 1.22 6.78 -18.82
N LYS A 51 1.57 8.04 -19.09
CA LYS A 51 2.86 8.67 -18.74
C LYS A 51 2.88 9.26 -17.34
N ARG A 52 1.72 9.33 -16.66
CA ARG A 52 1.70 9.79 -15.26
C ARG A 52 2.61 8.90 -14.44
N LYS A 53 3.53 9.54 -13.74
CA LYS A 53 4.34 8.83 -12.76
C LYS A 53 3.40 8.27 -11.70
N THR A 54 3.41 6.96 -11.54
CA THR A 54 2.98 6.35 -10.28
C THR A 54 3.72 7.04 -9.14
N LEU A 55 3.10 7.17 -7.99
CA LEU A 55 3.73 7.72 -6.79
C LEU A 55 5.16 7.18 -6.68
N GLY A 56 6.16 8.06 -6.99
CA GLY A 56 7.57 7.76 -7.06
C GLY A 56 7.98 6.75 -8.15
N ASP A 57 9.06 7.01 -8.88
CA ASP A 57 9.70 6.05 -9.81
C ASP A 57 10.35 4.90 -9.02
N ARG A 58 9.66 4.38 -8.00
CA ARG A 58 10.14 3.36 -7.08
C ARG A 58 9.39 2.07 -7.28
N ARG A 59 10.13 0.99 -7.40
CA ARG A 59 9.63 -0.36 -7.40
C ARG A 59 9.94 -0.98 -6.04
N TYR A 60 8.93 -1.09 -5.19
CA TYR A 60 9.09 -1.64 -3.84
C TYR A 60 9.37 -3.13 -3.92
N THR A 61 10.40 -3.60 -3.21
CA THR A 61 10.77 -5.02 -3.15
C THR A 61 10.51 -5.63 -1.78
N LYS A 62 10.48 -4.80 -0.72
CA LYS A 62 10.14 -5.28 0.63
C LYS A 62 9.62 -4.16 1.51
N ILE A 63 8.54 -4.44 2.22
CA ILE A 63 7.99 -3.59 3.27
C ILE A 63 7.87 -4.46 4.53
N LYS A 64 8.49 -4.04 5.62
CA LYS A 64 8.49 -4.76 6.90
C LYS A 64 8.28 -3.82 8.06
N TYR A 65 7.50 -4.25 9.04
CA TYR A 65 7.35 -3.60 10.34
C TYR A 65 7.66 -4.59 11.46
N SER A 66 8.34 -4.11 12.50
CA SER A 66 8.69 -4.87 13.71
C SER A 66 8.97 -3.91 14.86
N ASP A 67 9.21 -4.43 16.06
CA ASP A 67 9.60 -3.66 17.25
C ASP A 67 10.86 -2.80 17.04
N LYS A 68 11.64 -3.08 15.98
CA LYS A 68 12.81 -2.30 15.58
C LYS A 68 12.49 -1.17 14.60
N GLY A 69 11.20 -0.97 14.27
CA GLY A 69 10.71 0.02 13.35
C GLY A 69 10.39 -0.53 11.95
N VAL A 70 10.33 0.38 10.99
CA VAL A 70 9.98 0.14 9.59
C VAL A 70 11.23 -0.09 8.76
N TYR A 71 11.18 -1.13 7.92
CA TYR A 71 12.19 -1.42 6.90
C TYR A 71 11.50 -1.42 5.54
N ILE A 72 11.98 -0.60 4.63
CA ILE A 72 11.48 -0.51 3.26
C ILE A 72 12.65 -0.65 2.29
N ALA A 73 12.55 -1.62 1.37
CA ALA A 73 13.49 -1.77 0.26
C ALA A 73 12.77 -1.50 -1.07
N TYR A 74 13.44 -0.79 -1.96
CA TYR A 74 12.91 -0.44 -3.27
C TYR A 74 14.02 -0.26 -4.30
N GLN A 75 13.64 -0.37 -5.57
CA GLN A 75 14.48 -0.10 -6.72
C GLN A 75 14.06 1.22 -7.37
N GLN A 76 14.97 1.97 -7.91
CA GLN A 76 14.72 3.25 -8.57
C GLN A 76 15.72 3.49 -9.72
N GLY A 77 15.36 4.42 -10.62
CA GLY A 77 16.17 4.81 -11.77
C GLY A 77 15.75 4.10 -13.05
N ALA A 78 16.42 4.44 -14.15
CA ALA A 78 16.13 3.85 -15.44
C ALA A 78 16.38 2.34 -15.41
N GLY A 79 15.33 1.54 -15.70
CA GLY A 79 15.39 0.08 -15.62
C GLY A 79 15.46 -0.49 -14.20
N PHE A 80 15.20 0.34 -13.15
CA PHE A 80 15.19 -0.08 -11.74
C PHE A 80 16.48 -0.74 -11.26
N VAL A 81 17.62 -0.24 -11.75
CA VAL A 81 18.95 -0.83 -11.49
C VAL A 81 19.55 -0.46 -10.14
N ASN A 82 19.08 0.62 -9.51
CA ASN A 82 19.58 1.06 -8.22
C ASN A 82 18.70 0.54 -7.08
N GLU A 83 19.30 -0.13 -6.11
CA GLU A 83 18.61 -0.64 -4.93
C GLU A 83 18.83 0.28 -3.73
N TYR A 84 17.76 0.55 -3.00
CA TYR A 84 17.75 1.40 -1.82
C TYR A 84 17.08 0.68 -0.68
N THR A 85 17.55 0.97 0.52
CA THR A 85 16.98 0.47 1.76
C THR A 85 16.84 1.60 2.77
N ALA A 86 15.65 1.82 3.26
CA ALA A 86 15.35 2.70 4.39
C ALA A 86 15.08 1.87 5.65
N LYS A 87 15.72 2.24 6.75
CA LYS A 87 15.48 1.70 8.10
C LYS A 87 15.17 2.87 9.00
N CYS A 88 13.96 2.92 9.53
CA CYS A 88 13.48 4.01 10.36
C CYS A 88 12.89 3.44 11.64
N THR A 89 13.23 4.04 12.77
CA THR A 89 12.74 3.62 14.11
C THR A 89 11.49 4.39 14.54
N GLU A 90 11.14 5.44 13.80
CA GLU A 90 9.94 6.24 14.06
C GLU A 90 8.68 5.44 13.80
N GLU A 91 7.68 5.57 14.68
CA GLU A 91 6.42 4.88 14.55
C GLU A 91 5.67 5.34 13.29
N PRO A 92 5.14 4.41 12.51
CA PRO A 92 4.35 4.75 11.35
C PRO A 92 2.98 5.29 11.74
N ALA A 93 2.38 6.06 10.86
CA ALA A 93 0.99 6.51 11.02
C ALA A 93 0.02 5.32 11.10
N PRO A 94 -1.14 5.46 11.77
CA PRO A 94 -2.09 4.37 11.98
C PRO A 94 -2.52 3.66 10.69
N ASN A 95 -2.68 4.39 9.58
CA ASN A 95 -3.04 3.85 8.27
C ASN A 95 -2.03 2.81 7.73
N PHE A 96 -0.75 2.93 8.11
CA PHE A 96 0.29 1.95 7.76
C PHE A 96 0.04 0.61 8.48
N LEU A 97 -0.28 0.67 9.78
CA LEU A 97 -0.57 -0.51 10.58
C LEU A 97 -1.89 -1.17 10.16
N GLU A 98 -2.89 -0.37 9.81
CA GLU A 98 -4.15 -0.86 9.24
C GLU A 98 -3.92 -1.58 7.90
N ALA A 99 -3.10 -1.01 7.01
CA ALA A 99 -2.79 -1.65 5.74
C ALA A 99 -2.08 -3.01 5.91
N LEU A 100 -1.23 -3.17 6.94
CA LEU A 100 -0.67 -4.48 7.30
C LEU A 100 -1.74 -5.42 7.88
N LYS A 101 -2.65 -4.88 8.71
CA LYS A 101 -3.74 -5.65 9.31
C LYS A 101 -4.72 -6.18 8.27
N ASP A 102 -5.02 -5.39 7.24
CA ASP A 102 -5.91 -5.78 6.14
C ASP A 102 -5.38 -6.98 5.35
N LEU A 103 -4.08 -7.26 5.41
CA LEU A 103 -3.48 -8.40 4.73
C LEU A 103 -3.65 -9.75 5.46
N ARG A 104 -4.18 -9.77 6.68
CA ARG A 104 -4.34 -10.99 7.48
C ARG A 104 -5.25 -12.02 6.80
N GLN A 105 -6.36 -11.56 6.23
CA GLN A 105 -7.31 -12.42 5.52
C GLN A 105 -6.64 -13.18 4.38
N PHE A 106 -5.74 -12.54 3.63
CA PHE A 106 -5.04 -13.18 2.52
C PHE A 106 -3.99 -14.20 2.99
N VAL A 107 -3.46 -14.05 4.22
CA VAL A 107 -2.64 -15.11 4.84
C VAL A 107 -3.51 -16.33 5.16
N ILE A 108 -4.72 -16.13 5.69
CA ILE A 108 -5.70 -17.19 5.94
C ILE A 108 -6.04 -17.92 4.64
N GLU A 109 -6.46 -17.18 3.61
CA GLU A 109 -6.87 -17.71 2.31
C GLU A 109 -5.74 -18.47 1.61
N MET A 110 -4.57 -17.85 1.45
CA MET A 110 -3.44 -18.45 0.72
C MET A 110 -2.77 -19.63 1.44
N CYS A 111 -2.89 -19.70 2.76
CA CYS A 111 -2.34 -20.80 3.56
C CYS A 111 -3.40 -21.80 4.00
N GLU A 112 -4.65 -21.65 3.51
CA GLU A 112 -5.78 -22.55 3.84
C GLU A 112 -5.98 -22.74 5.35
N LEU A 113 -5.80 -21.65 6.12
CA LEU A 113 -5.96 -21.66 7.56
C LEU A 113 -7.43 -21.47 7.96
N PRO A 114 -7.86 -21.97 9.13
CA PRO A 114 -9.19 -21.66 9.65
C PRO A 114 -9.39 -20.15 9.85
N GLU A 115 -10.57 -19.64 9.47
CA GLU A 115 -10.90 -18.21 9.53
C GLU A 115 -10.85 -17.64 10.96
N ASP A 116 -11.18 -18.44 11.96
CA ASP A 116 -11.12 -18.06 13.38
C ASP A 116 -9.71 -17.78 13.88
N TYR A 117 -8.67 -18.05 13.08
CA TYR A 117 -7.29 -17.73 13.43
C TYR A 117 -6.87 -16.30 13.04
N ILE A 118 -7.72 -15.54 12.37
CA ILE A 118 -7.39 -14.21 11.84
C ILE A 118 -6.86 -13.24 12.91
N ASP A 119 -7.44 -13.26 14.11
CA ASP A 119 -7.02 -12.37 15.20
C ASP A 119 -5.68 -12.76 15.84
N ARG A 120 -5.22 -13.98 15.59
CA ARG A 120 -3.92 -14.49 16.07
C ARG A 120 -2.79 -14.23 15.09
N ILE A 121 -3.11 -13.76 13.87
CA ILE A 121 -2.15 -13.50 12.82
C ILE A 121 -1.67 -12.04 12.91
N THR A 122 -0.36 -11.87 12.88
CA THR A 122 0.30 -10.57 12.77
C THR A 122 1.16 -10.58 11.51
N VAL A 123 0.79 -9.76 10.51
CA VAL A 123 1.58 -9.58 9.30
C VAL A 123 2.84 -8.78 9.65
N LYS A 124 4.00 -9.32 9.29
CA LYS A 124 5.33 -8.73 9.58
C LYS A 124 5.95 -8.06 8.37
N SER A 125 5.77 -8.64 7.19
CA SER A 125 6.33 -8.08 5.96
C SER A 125 5.61 -8.56 4.72
N VAL A 126 5.75 -7.77 3.65
CA VAL A 126 5.44 -8.16 2.28
C VAL A 126 6.71 -8.04 1.46
N SER A 127 7.06 -9.12 0.76
CA SER A 127 8.13 -9.14 -0.24
C SER A 127 7.51 -9.13 -1.61
N LEU A 128 7.98 -8.24 -2.47
CA LEU A 128 7.47 -8.03 -3.82
C LEU A 128 8.56 -8.38 -4.83
N ASN A 129 8.17 -9.04 -5.88
CA ASN A 129 9.02 -9.35 -7.04
C ASN A 129 8.28 -8.95 -8.31
N TYR A 130 9.02 -8.72 -9.36
CA TYR A 130 8.47 -8.29 -10.64
C TYR A 130 9.09 -9.14 -11.74
N GLY A 131 8.27 -9.54 -12.70
CA GLY A 131 8.79 -10.42 -13.76
C GLY A 131 7.74 -10.75 -14.83
N GLY A 132 8.14 -11.64 -15.74
CA GLY A 132 7.37 -11.98 -16.92
C GLY A 132 7.42 -10.88 -17.99
N GLU A 133 6.83 -11.14 -19.15
CA GLU A 133 6.79 -10.19 -20.28
C GLU A 133 5.99 -8.92 -19.93
N ALA A 134 4.98 -9.04 -19.05
CA ALA A 134 4.14 -7.94 -18.61
C ALA A 134 4.69 -7.19 -17.40
N ASP A 135 5.86 -7.57 -16.86
CA ASP A 135 6.47 -7.01 -15.65
C ASP A 135 5.49 -6.94 -14.46
N THR A 136 4.72 -8.01 -14.26
CA THR A 136 3.70 -8.10 -13.23
C THR A 136 4.30 -8.24 -11.84
N MET A 137 3.60 -7.69 -10.86
CA MET A 137 3.96 -7.79 -9.44
C MET A 137 3.62 -9.19 -8.92
N GLY A 138 4.61 -9.86 -8.30
CA GLY A 138 4.38 -11.01 -7.44
C GLY A 138 4.56 -10.64 -5.97
N ALA A 139 3.89 -11.35 -5.07
CA ALA A 139 3.99 -11.07 -3.64
C ALA A 139 4.06 -12.34 -2.79
N THR A 140 4.81 -12.23 -1.69
CA THR A 140 4.83 -13.16 -0.55
C THR A 140 4.57 -12.37 0.71
N ILE A 141 3.58 -12.77 1.49
CA ILE A 141 3.24 -12.18 2.78
C ILE A 141 3.86 -13.03 3.89
N SER A 142 4.65 -12.40 4.76
CA SER A 142 5.22 -13.07 5.95
C SER A 142 4.47 -12.60 7.19
N ALA A 143 4.02 -13.54 7.97
CA ALA A 143 3.27 -13.31 9.19
C ALA A 143 3.76 -14.18 10.33
N SER A 144 3.31 -13.89 11.54
CA SER A 144 3.41 -14.77 12.70
C SER A 144 2.04 -15.04 13.26
N MET A 145 1.82 -16.25 13.75
CA MET A 145 0.60 -16.66 14.42
C MET A 145 0.91 -17.06 15.87
N GLU A 146 0.17 -16.49 16.82
CA GLU A 146 0.27 -16.89 18.23
C GLU A 146 -0.28 -18.30 18.44
N LEU A 147 0.44 -19.09 19.21
CA LEU A 147 0.06 -20.47 19.53
C LEU A 147 -0.45 -20.59 20.96
N TYR A 148 -1.49 -21.39 21.19
CA TYR A 148 -2.04 -21.60 22.55
C TYR A 148 -1.09 -22.32 23.49
N ASN A 149 -0.26 -23.21 22.96
CA ASN A 149 0.59 -24.08 23.73
C ASN A 149 2.10 -23.77 23.56
N SER A 150 2.44 -22.57 23.07
CA SER A 150 3.83 -22.16 22.88
C SER A 150 3.98 -20.66 23.08
N ASN A 151 5.02 -20.25 23.79
CA ASN A 151 5.39 -18.84 23.90
C ASN A 151 6.07 -18.30 22.62
N ALA A 152 6.52 -19.20 21.73
CA ALA A 152 7.08 -18.80 20.44
C ALA A 152 5.97 -18.84 19.38
N PRO A 153 5.78 -17.78 18.59
CA PRO A 153 4.81 -17.79 17.52
C PRO A 153 5.24 -18.68 16.35
N LEU A 154 4.29 -19.20 15.62
CA LEU A 154 4.52 -19.88 14.36
C LEU A 154 4.78 -18.83 13.26
N ASN A 155 5.89 -18.96 12.55
CA ASN A 155 6.15 -18.12 11.39
C ASN A 155 5.47 -18.72 10.14
N ILE A 156 4.75 -17.88 9.42
CA ILE A 156 3.99 -18.25 8.22
C ILE A 156 4.52 -17.41 7.06
N ASN A 157 4.75 -18.05 5.92
CA ASN A 157 5.00 -17.37 4.66
C ASN A 157 3.99 -17.89 3.65
N THR A 158 3.26 -17.00 3.00
CA THR A 158 2.36 -17.41 1.92
C THR A 158 3.17 -17.90 0.71
N PRO A 159 2.58 -18.73 -0.16
CA PRO A 159 3.12 -18.97 -1.48
C PRO A 159 3.35 -17.63 -2.22
N ASN A 160 4.39 -17.57 -3.05
CA ASN A 160 4.57 -16.43 -3.95
C ASN A 160 3.55 -16.56 -5.09
N LYS A 161 2.66 -15.58 -5.22
CA LYS A 161 1.68 -15.54 -6.31
C LYS A 161 1.87 -14.25 -7.10
N PRO A 162 1.86 -14.31 -8.43
CA PRO A 162 1.87 -13.11 -9.27
C PRO A 162 0.48 -12.47 -9.33
N GLU A 163 0.46 -11.18 -9.58
CA GLU A 163 -0.73 -10.48 -10.09
C GLU A 163 -1.08 -11.05 -11.46
N MET A 164 -2.36 -11.26 -11.72
CA MET A 164 -2.80 -11.72 -13.04
C MET A 164 -2.55 -10.61 -14.08
N PRO A 165 -1.85 -10.90 -15.19
CA PRO A 165 -1.73 -9.96 -16.27
C PRO A 165 -3.13 -9.67 -16.83
N TYR A 166 -3.43 -8.38 -17.09
CA TYR A 166 -4.70 -8.04 -17.71
C TYR A 166 -4.80 -8.69 -19.11
N ASN A 167 -5.64 -9.71 -19.18
CA ASN A 167 -6.05 -10.34 -20.44
C ASN A 167 -7.56 -10.55 -20.39
N PRO A 168 -8.36 -9.82 -21.21
CA PRO A 168 -9.81 -9.91 -21.15
C PRO A 168 -10.37 -11.28 -21.56
N ASP A 169 -9.54 -12.10 -22.21
CA ASP A 169 -9.93 -13.43 -22.71
C ASP A 169 -9.48 -14.56 -21.77
N GLN A 170 -8.81 -14.25 -20.66
CA GLN A 170 -8.30 -15.23 -19.70
C GLN A 170 -9.15 -15.22 -18.44
N GLU A 171 -9.66 -16.38 -18.05
CA GLU A 171 -10.33 -16.56 -16.75
C GLU A 171 -9.33 -16.41 -15.61
N TRP A 172 -9.82 -15.82 -14.51
CA TRP A 172 -9.03 -15.65 -13.29
C TRP A 172 -8.74 -17.02 -12.66
N ASP A 173 -7.47 -17.31 -12.38
CA ASP A 173 -7.05 -18.49 -11.65
C ASP A 173 -6.51 -18.13 -10.25
N GLU A 174 -7.37 -18.20 -9.25
CA GLU A 174 -7.05 -17.91 -7.85
C GLU A 174 -5.99 -18.87 -7.27
N LYS A 175 -5.79 -20.04 -7.86
CA LYS A 175 -4.77 -20.98 -7.38
C LYS A 175 -3.36 -20.52 -7.71
N THR A 176 -3.21 -19.88 -8.85
CA THR A 176 -1.89 -19.45 -9.36
C THR A 176 -1.63 -17.97 -9.22
N CYS A 177 -2.68 -17.13 -9.12
CA CYS A 177 -2.58 -15.68 -9.06
C CYS A 177 -3.14 -15.12 -7.74
N LEU A 178 -2.74 -13.87 -7.44
CA LEU A 178 -3.33 -13.07 -6.38
C LEU A 178 -4.75 -12.66 -6.76
N THR A 179 -5.69 -12.61 -5.82
CA THR A 179 -7.01 -12.01 -6.02
C THR A 179 -6.91 -10.50 -6.24
N GLU A 180 -7.91 -9.89 -6.89
CA GLU A 180 -7.92 -8.43 -7.09
C GLU A 180 -7.88 -7.67 -5.76
N GLU A 181 -8.61 -8.16 -4.76
CA GLU A 181 -8.66 -7.59 -3.42
C GLU A 181 -7.28 -7.66 -2.74
N CYS A 182 -6.56 -8.79 -2.90
CA CYS A 182 -5.21 -8.95 -2.37
C CYS A 182 -4.25 -7.96 -3.03
N VAL A 183 -4.28 -7.84 -4.35
CA VAL A 183 -3.48 -6.87 -5.11
C VAL A 183 -3.79 -5.45 -4.64
N PHE A 184 -5.06 -5.11 -4.45
CA PHE A 184 -5.48 -3.79 -3.96
C PHE A 184 -4.93 -3.51 -2.55
N ALA A 185 -5.03 -4.48 -1.63
CA ALA A 185 -4.52 -4.34 -0.27
C ALA A 185 -2.99 -4.19 -0.23
N ILE A 186 -2.26 -4.94 -1.06
CA ILE A 186 -0.80 -4.79 -1.20
C ILE A 186 -0.44 -3.41 -1.73
N ARG A 187 -1.16 -2.91 -2.74
CA ARG A 187 -0.92 -1.57 -3.31
C ARG A 187 -1.25 -0.46 -2.31
N LYS A 188 -2.29 -0.65 -1.47
CA LYS A 188 -2.57 0.25 -0.34
C LYS A 188 -1.38 0.30 0.62
N LEU A 189 -0.78 -0.85 0.95
CA LEU A 189 0.42 -0.89 1.79
C LEU A 189 1.61 -0.18 1.12
N VAL A 190 1.82 -0.35 -0.18
CA VAL A 190 2.87 0.36 -0.94
C VAL A 190 2.67 1.88 -0.85
N LEU A 191 1.43 2.34 -0.97
CA LEU A 191 1.08 3.76 -0.92
C LEU A 191 1.40 4.38 0.45
N VAL A 192 0.99 3.73 1.53
CA VAL A 192 1.30 4.23 2.89
C VAL A 192 2.80 4.10 3.21
N ALA A 193 3.52 3.15 2.59
CA ALA A 193 4.97 3.07 2.69
C ALA A 193 5.67 4.23 1.98
N GLU A 194 5.15 4.69 0.84
CA GLU A 194 5.61 5.90 0.15
C GLU A 194 5.36 7.16 0.99
N GLU A 195 4.17 7.28 1.57
CA GLU A 195 3.84 8.37 2.51
C GLU A 195 4.80 8.37 3.69
N TYR A 196 5.08 7.19 4.26
CA TYR A 196 6.04 7.03 5.34
C TYR A 196 7.45 7.49 4.94
N LEU A 197 7.95 7.13 3.77
CA LEU A 197 9.24 7.61 3.25
C LEU A 197 9.24 9.13 2.99
N SER A 198 8.09 9.70 2.66
CA SER A 198 7.91 11.14 2.45
C SER A 198 7.78 11.95 3.75
N GLY A 199 7.83 11.29 4.91
CA GLY A 199 7.81 11.94 6.22
C GLY A 199 6.47 11.89 6.96
N VAL A 200 5.45 11.23 6.43
CA VAL A 200 4.18 11.02 7.15
C VAL A 200 4.40 10.00 8.26
N ARG A 201 4.45 10.49 9.49
CA ARG A 201 4.68 9.71 10.71
C ARG A 201 3.48 9.86 11.66
N GLN A 202 3.41 9.02 12.68
CA GLN A 202 2.54 9.30 13.80
C GLN A 202 3.00 10.61 14.45
N GLN A 203 2.19 11.65 14.34
CA GLN A 203 2.45 12.90 15.06
C GLN A 203 2.23 12.62 16.54
N THR A 204 3.30 12.52 17.29
CA THR A 204 3.23 12.65 18.74
C THR A 204 2.82 14.10 19.01
N PHE A 205 1.62 14.32 19.54
CA PHE A 205 1.14 15.67 19.84
C PHE A 205 2.06 16.29 20.88
N LEU A 206 2.96 17.16 20.46
CA LEU A 206 3.69 18.08 21.34
C LEU A 206 2.73 19.07 22.05
N PHE A 207 1.45 19.09 21.64
CA PHE A 207 0.45 20.02 22.17
C PHE A 207 -0.27 19.56 23.45
N GLU A 208 -0.06 18.32 23.92
CA GLU A 208 -0.65 17.91 25.22
C GLU A 208 0.17 18.38 26.42
N ALA A 209 1.43 18.77 26.23
CA ALA A 209 2.28 19.25 27.33
C ALA A 209 1.96 20.70 27.75
N GLU A 210 1.33 21.51 26.93
CA GLU A 210 1.00 22.90 27.27
C GLU A 210 -0.34 23.08 27.99
N LYS A 211 -1.25 22.09 27.96
CA LYS A 211 -2.54 22.21 28.65
C LYS A 211 -2.52 21.89 30.16
N ASN A 212 -1.45 21.26 30.64
CA ASN A 212 -1.35 20.88 32.05
C ASN A 212 -0.51 21.85 32.91
N SER A 213 0.04 22.93 32.34
CA SER A 213 0.84 23.91 33.09
C SER A 213 0.06 25.15 33.56
N ASP A 214 -1.21 25.28 33.21
CA ASP A 214 -2.02 26.49 33.54
C ASP A 214 -3.17 26.25 34.55
N GLN A 215 -3.02 25.24 35.42
CA GLN A 215 -3.79 25.17 36.65
C GLN A 215 -2.92 25.64 37.82
N GLY A 216 -2.55 26.92 37.76
CA GLY A 216 -1.97 27.64 38.90
C GLY A 216 -3.01 27.73 40.01
N GLU A 217 -2.73 27.07 41.11
CA GLU A 217 -3.45 27.25 42.37
C GLU A 217 -3.54 28.73 42.74
N THR A 218 -4.73 29.29 42.64
CA THR A 218 -5.04 30.57 43.32
C THR A 218 -5.29 30.30 44.79
N VAL A 219 -4.27 30.49 45.61
CA VAL A 219 -4.41 30.55 47.08
C VAL A 219 -5.14 31.83 47.41
N PRO A 220 -6.28 31.80 48.15
CA PRO A 220 -6.96 33.03 48.59
C PRO A 220 -6.16 33.69 49.69
N PRO A 221 -6.11 35.05 49.77
CA PRO A 221 -5.37 35.75 50.81
C PRO A 221 -6.09 35.59 52.17
N LYS A 222 -5.29 35.24 53.20
CA LYS A 222 -5.73 35.28 54.57
C LYS A 222 -5.96 36.75 54.99
N VAL A 223 -7.17 37.07 55.38
CA VAL A 223 -7.54 38.34 56.01
C VAL A 223 -7.16 38.19 57.51
N ALA A 224 -6.44 39.17 58.02
CA ALA A 224 -6.11 39.37 59.44
C ALA A 224 -7.29 39.96 60.20
#